data_1a240ba8d69dfe1a7542efc5ad2f38eb
#
_entry.id   1a240ba8d69dfe1a7542efc5ad2f38eb
#
_cell.length_a   1.000
_cell.length_b   1.000
_cell.length_c   1.000
_cell.angle_alpha   90.00
_cell.angle_beta   90.00
_cell.angle_gamma   90.00
#
_symmetry.space_group_name_H-M   'P 1'
#
loop_
_entity.id
_entity.type
_entity.pdbx_description
1 polymer ?
#
loop_
_entity_poly.entity_id
_entity_poly.type
_entity_poly.pdbx_seq_one_letter_code
_entity_poly.pdbx_strand_id
1 'polypeptide(L)'
;MNRRVFLSASAGAALLLDAAQDPESAAPEYQKPVFNLAKFFPNPVKIASIDLLQSGKTYFVRTRSTDGVEGVVQTKDMEDFIAILLRRVIPHFVGKDARDLEKLVDEVYIANYKLSGQAFWCPVAYVEQSLFDLLGKTAKKPAAELMGGVLRKEIPVYLSGSGRDTTAEEEVDVYVRGVEETGAKAVKFKIGGRMSGNRDTYPGRTDKILDLAAKKLAGKVTLMADANGSYTAAKAIEIGKRLQREKYLWFEEPCPWEELSETKKVADALEMKVAYGEQNSSLWQFQWLIENKCMDVVQPDLNYNGGFTRAARVARMARKAGMWICPHNTQTGAASVNILQFAASTPNIGPYMEYVHRSEAKKESWYTPNFAIRNGVIPLPTGPGMGLEFDPDFLKKATVVKL
;
A
#
# COMPACT_ATOMS: atom_id res chain seq x y z
N MET A 1 -6.72 -0.90 56.73
CA MET A 1 -7.77 -0.51 57.70
C MET A 1 -8.54 0.69 57.19
N ASN A 2 -9.87 0.47 57.05
CA ASN A 2 -11.03 1.38 56.93
C ASN A 2 -11.08 2.37 55.75
N ARG A 3 -11.87 2.19 54.78
CA ARG A 3 -13.35 2.17 54.48
C ARG A 3 -14.13 3.39 55.03
N ARG A 4 -14.68 4.14 54.05
CA ARG A 4 -15.96 4.92 54.06
C ARG A 4 -16.05 6.19 54.90
N VAL A 5 -16.33 7.29 54.16
CA VAL A 5 -17.42 8.21 54.55
C VAL A 5 -18.18 8.63 53.31
N PHE A 6 -19.46 8.36 53.32
CA PHE A 6 -20.51 8.95 52.46
C PHE A 6 -20.90 10.31 53.04
N LEU A 7 -21.04 11.32 52.19
CA LEU A 7 -21.95 12.44 52.48
C LEU A 7 -22.62 12.91 51.22
N SER A 8 -23.91 12.84 51.25
CA SER A 8 -24.91 13.34 50.32
C SER A 8 -25.05 14.86 50.42
N ALA A 9 -25.20 15.54 49.31
CA ALA A 9 -25.90 16.82 49.26
C ALA A 9 -26.53 17.01 47.85
N SER A 10 -27.75 17.40 47.92
CA SER A 10 -28.84 17.50 46.98
C SER A 10 -28.70 18.51 45.85
N ALA A 11 -29.29 18.15 44.68
CA ALA A 11 -30.16 18.94 43.81
C ALA A 11 -29.62 20.24 43.21
N GLY A 12 -29.34 20.14 41.91
CA GLY A 12 -29.34 21.25 40.97
C GLY A 12 -29.55 20.66 39.57
N ALA A 13 -30.81 20.51 39.17
CA ALA A 13 -31.14 20.07 37.79
C ALA A 13 -30.76 21.18 36.80
N ALA A 14 -29.63 21.06 36.18
CA ALA A 14 -29.35 21.74 34.93
C ALA A 14 -29.63 20.75 33.82
N LEU A 15 -30.70 20.97 33.09
CA LEU A 15 -30.99 20.35 31.78
C LEU A 15 -29.85 20.76 30.82
N LEU A 16 -28.79 19.97 30.78
CA LEU A 16 -27.90 19.93 29.64
C LEU A 16 -28.65 19.14 28.56
N LEU A 17 -29.18 19.85 27.59
CA LEU A 17 -29.52 19.31 26.30
C LEU A 17 -28.28 18.61 25.77
N ASP A 18 -28.23 17.28 25.91
CA ASP A 18 -27.32 16.41 25.24
C ASP A 18 -27.60 16.61 23.72
N ALA A 19 -26.84 17.49 23.09
CA ALA A 19 -26.76 17.49 21.66
C ALA A 19 -26.22 16.12 21.30
N ALA A 20 -27.10 15.24 20.80
CA ALA A 20 -26.74 13.95 20.30
C ALA A 20 -25.60 14.17 19.31
N GLN A 21 -24.38 13.87 19.73
CA GLN A 21 -23.22 13.91 18.85
C GLN A 21 -23.54 12.94 17.72
N ASP A 22 -23.46 13.42 16.49
CA ASP A 22 -23.58 12.61 15.30
C ASP A 22 -22.68 11.38 15.50
N PRO A 23 -23.20 10.13 15.44
CA PRO A 23 -22.42 8.91 15.65
C PRO A 23 -21.17 8.86 14.76
N GLU A 24 -21.23 9.48 13.58
CA GLU A 24 -20.07 9.63 12.67
C GLU A 24 -18.99 10.56 13.22
N SER A 25 -19.34 11.57 14.02
CA SER A 25 -18.37 12.49 14.63
C SER A 25 -17.59 11.84 15.77
N ALA A 26 -18.16 10.84 16.44
CA ALA A 26 -17.55 10.12 17.56
C ALA A 26 -16.66 8.95 17.11
N ALA A 27 -16.73 8.51 15.85
CA ALA A 27 -15.93 7.40 15.35
C ALA A 27 -14.44 7.75 15.28
N PRO A 28 -13.54 6.80 15.65
CA PRO A 28 -12.10 6.98 15.46
C PRO A 28 -11.75 7.32 14.02
N GLU A 29 -10.68 8.08 13.82
CA GLU A 29 -10.29 8.55 12.48
C GLU A 29 -10.11 7.41 11.47
N TYR A 30 -9.60 6.26 11.91
CA TYR A 30 -9.40 5.09 11.06
C TYR A 30 -10.72 4.39 10.63
N GLN A 31 -11.86 4.73 11.22
CA GLN A 31 -13.18 4.17 10.87
C GLN A 31 -14.03 5.09 10.00
N LYS A 32 -13.71 6.38 9.94
CA LYS A 32 -14.50 7.35 9.18
C LYS A 32 -14.47 7.04 7.68
N PRO A 33 -15.57 7.23 6.95
CA PRO A 33 -15.60 7.10 5.50
C PRO A 33 -14.58 8.00 4.79
N VAL A 34 -14.05 7.55 3.66
CA VAL A 34 -13.08 8.29 2.84
C VAL A 34 -13.59 8.60 1.45
N PHE A 35 -14.52 7.81 0.93
CA PHE A 35 -15.09 7.96 -0.39
C PHE A 35 -16.58 8.28 -0.35
N ASN A 36 -17.11 8.83 -1.42
CA ASN A 36 -18.54 8.99 -1.64
C ASN A 36 -18.88 8.37 -3.00
N LEU A 37 -18.87 7.03 -3.05
CA LEU A 37 -19.11 6.31 -4.30
C LEU A 37 -20.53 6.49 -4.81
N ALA A 38 -21.52 6.57 -3.92
CA ALA A 38 -22.94 6.70 -4.29
C ALA A 38 -23.21 7.93 -5.19
N LYS A 39 -22.42 9.00 -5.07
CA LYS A 39 -22.58 10.20 -5.91
C LYS A 39 -22.39 9.97 -7.42
N PHE A 40 -21.69 8.88 -7.79
CA PHE A 40 -21.41 8.54 -9.19
C PHE A 40 -22.49 7.63 -9.80
N PHE A 41 -23.36 7.04 -8.98
CA PHE A 41 -24.30 6.00 -9.42
C PHE A 41 -25.72 6.29 -8.94
N PRO A 42 -26.65 6.67 -9.85
CA PRO A 42 -28.05 6.92 -9.47
C PRO A 42 -28.76 5.63 -9.05
N ASN A 43 -28.36 4.49 -9.60
CA ASN A 43 -28.94 3.17 -9.35
C ASN A 43 -27.96 2.23 -8.64
N PRO A 44 -28.44 1.22 -7.92
CA PRO A 44 -27.61 0.17 -7.34
C PRO A 44 -26.75 -0.56 -8.40
N VAL A 45 -25.48 -0.81 -8.05
CA VAL A 45 -24.56 -1.63 -8.87
C VAL A 45 -24.39 -2.98 -8.17
N LYS A 46 -25.27 -3.93 -8.49
CA LYS A 46 -25.27 -5.23 -7.82
C LYS A 46 -24.17 -6.15 -8.34
N ILE A 47 -23.44 -6.76 -7.41
CA ILE A 47 -22.39 -7.74 -7.68
C ILE A 47 -23.04 -9.09 -7.99
N ALA A 48 -22.99 -9.53 -9.25
CA ALA A 48 -23.56 -10.80 -9.68
C ALA A 48 -22.65 -11.98 -9.35
N SER A 49 -21.35 -11.86 -9.62
CA SER A 49 -20.35 -12.89 -9.35
C SER A 49 -18.96 -12.31 -9.15
N ILE A 50 -18.12 -13.07 -8.47
CA ILE A 50 -16.68 -12.83 -8.35
C ILE A 50 -15.97 -14.15 -8.58
N ASP A 51 -15.04 -14.18 -9.53
CA ASP A 51 -14.26 -15.35 -9.89
C ASP A 51 -12.79 -15.11 -9.61
N LEU A 52 -12.08 -16.15 -9.16
CA LEU A 52 -10.62 -16.23 -9.24
C LEU A 52 -10.26 -16.96 -10.52
N LEU A 53 -9.51 -16.31 -11.39
CA LEU A 53 -9.01 -16.87 -12.65
C LEU A 53 -7.53 -17.16 -12.53
N GLN A 54 -7.07 -18.24 -13.17
CA GLN A 54 -5.65 -18.61 -13.28
C GLN A 54 -5.23 -18.77 -14.72
N SER A 55 -4.12 -18.13 -15.09
CA SER A 55 -3.42 -18.29 -16.36
C SER A 55 -1.94 -18.54 -16.09
N GLY A 56 -1.50 -19.79 -16.25
CA GLY A 56 -0.16 -20.21 -15.83
C GLY A 56 0.04 -20.02 -14.32
N LYS A 57 1.02 -19.20 -13.96
CA LYS A 57 1.31 -18.84 -12.55
C LYS A 57 0.64 -17.52 -12.12
N THR A 58 -0.13 -16.88 -12.98
CA THR A 58 -0.73 -15.59 -12.72
C THR A 58 -2.21 -15.76 -12.38
N TYR A 59 -2.66 -15.05 -11.37
CA TYR A 59 -4.05 -15.05 -10.94
C TYR A 59 -4.68 -13.68 -11.16
N PHE A 60 -6.01 -13.69 -11.38
CA PHE A 60 -6.83 -12.50 -11.55
C PHE A 60 -8.11 -12.64 -10.75
N VAL A 61 -8.54 -11.56 -10.12
CA VAL A 61 -9.89 -11.46 -9.56
C VAL A 61 -10.77 -10.73 -10.56
N ARG A 62 -11.87 -11.38 -10.98
CA ARG A 62 -12.86 -10.83 -11.89
C ARG A 62 -14.20 -10.69 -11.19
N THR A 63 -14.71 -9.48 -11.13
CA THR A 63 -16.05 -9.17 -10.61
C THR A 63 -16.99 -8.82 -11.75
N ARG A 64 -18.24 -9.30 -11.70
CA ARG A 64 -19.29 -8.95 -12.64
C ARG A 64 -20.48 -8.34 -11.93
N SER A 65 -21.06 -7.31 -12.50
CA SER A 65 -22.34 -6.76 -12.09
C SER A 65 -23.52 -7.46 -12.79
N THR A 66 -24.71 -7.26 -12.25
CA THR A 66 -25.95 -7.85 -12.85
C THR A 66 -26.30 -7.29 -14.22
N ASP A 67 -25.80 -6.13 -14.58
CA ASP A 67 -25.91 -5.50 -15.91
C ASP A 67 -24.77 -5.86 -16.86
N GLY A 68 -23.87 -6.76 -16.45
CA GLY A 68 -22.85 -7.36 -17.29
C GLY A 68 -21.52 -6.62 -17.37
N VAL A 69 -21.32 -5.53 -16.61
CA VAL A 69 -20.00 -4.87 -16.55
C VAL A 69 -19.01 -5.74 -15.78
N GLU A 70 -17.77 -5.83 -16.25
CA GLU A 70 -16.71 -6.61 -15.63
C GLU A 70 -15.58 -5.71 -15.11
N GLY A 71 -15.12 -5.98 -13.88
CA GLY A 71 -13.87 -5.46 -13.32
C GLY A 71 -12.88 -6.60 -13.19
N VAL A 72 -11.61 -6.38 -13.59
CA VAL A 72 -10.56 -7.39 -13.53
C VAL A 72 -9.27 -6.76 -13.00
N VAL A 73 -8.64 -7.44 -12.05
CA VAL A 73 -7.30 -7.05 -11.55
C VAL A 73 -6.39 -8.27 -11.45
N GLN A 74 -5.13 -8.07 -11.77
CA GLN A 74 -4.09 -9.07 -11.50
C GLN A 74 -3.77 -9.08 -10.01
N THR A 75 -3.56 -10.27 -9.46
CA THR A 75 -3.15 -10.45 -8.06
C THR A 75 -1.64 -10.69 -7.96
N LYS A 76 -1.13 -10.60 -6.74
CA LYS A 76 0.19 -11.04 -6.33
C LYS A 76 0.04 -12.16 -5.30
N ASP A 77 0.91 -13.18 -5.36
CA ASP A 77 1.06 -14.23 -4.33
C ASP A 77 -0.28 -14.83 -3.84
N MET A 78 -1.18 -15.19 -4.78
CA MET A 78 -2.54 -15.63 -4.43
C MET A 78 -2.61 -17.07 -3.93
N GLU A 79 -1.63 -17.93 -4.23
CA GLU A 79 -1.71 -19.37 -3.96
C GLU A 79 -2.01 -19.69 -2.48
N ASP A 80 -1.33 -18.99 -1.57
CA ASP A 80 -1.51 -19.19 -0.12
C ASP A 80 -2.86 -18.66 0.40
N PHE A 81 -3.58 -17.85 -0.38
CA PHE A 81 -4.79 -17.14 0.05
C PHE A 81 -6.07 -17.63 -0.61
N ILE A 82 -5.99 -18.59 -1.54
CA ILE A 82 -7.13 -19.08 -2.34
C ILE A 82 -8.29 -19.51 -1.44
N ALA A 83 -8.01 -20.31 -0.40
CA ALA A 83 -9.06 -20.81 0.48
C ALA A 83 -9.80 -19.68 1.24
N ILE A 84 -9.07 -18.65 1.67
CA ILE A 84 -9.65 -17.48 2.36
C ILE A 84 -10.48 -16.67 1.38
N LEU A 85 -9.95 -16.40 0.19
CA LEU A 85 -10.66 -15.68 -0.86
C LEU A 85 -12.00 -16.36 -1.20
N LEU A 86 -11.96 -17.66 -1.55
CA LEU A 86 -13.14 -18.37 -2.06
C LEU A 86 -14.17 -18.69 -0.97
N ARG A 87 -13.73 -18.99 0.26
CA ARG A 87 -14.66 -19.41 1.35
C ARG A 87 -15.12 -18.27 2.25
N ARG A 88 -14.36 -17.17 2.36
CA ARG A 88 -14.62 -16.14 3.36
C ARG A 88 -14.89 -14.77 2.76
N VAL A 89 -14.15 -14.40 1.70
CA VAL A 89 -14.24 -13.04 1.14
C VAL A 89 -15.30 -12.98 0.05
N ILE A 90 -15.17 -13.74 -1.02
CA ILE A 90 -16.10 -13.70 -2.16
C ILE A 90 -17.58 -13.85 -1.72
N PRO A 91 -17.96 -14.84 -0.88
CA PRO A 91 -19.36 -14.99 -0.50
C PRO A 91 -19.97 -13.80 0.24
N HIS A 92 -19.13 -12.97 0.89
CA HIS A 92 -19.58 -11.79 1.58
C HIS A 92 -20.02 -10.66 0.62
N PHE A 93 -19.36 -10.55 -0.53
CA PHE A 93 -19.60 -9.46 -1.49
C PHE A 93 -20.69 -9.79 -2.52
N VAL A 94 -20.83 -11.05 -2.93
CA VAL A 94 -21.80 -11.46 -3.95
C VAL A 94 -23.23 -11.12 -3.53
N GLY A 95 -24.02 -10.54 -4.45
CA GLY A 95 -25.40 -10.10 -4.24
C GLY A 95 -25.53 -8.73 -3.57
N LYS A 96 -24.44 -8.13 -3.11
CA LYS A 96 -24.42 -6.80 -2.48
C LYS A 96 -24.33 -5.67 -3.51
N ASP A 97 -24.52 -4.45 -3.04
CA ASP A 97 -24.37 -3.25 -3.84
C ASP A 97 -22.92 -2.73 -3.75
N ALA A 98 -22.23 -2.64 -4.87
CA ALA A 98 -20.84 -2.20 -4.92
C ALA A 98 -20.65 -0.72 -4.51
N ARG A 99 -21.74 0.10 -4.48
CA ARG A 99 -21.67 1.48 -3.98
C ARG A 99 -21.37 1.55 -2.47
N ASP A 100 -21.71 0.48 -1.74
CA ASP A 100 -21.49 0.35 -0.30
C ASP A 100 -20.09 -0.24 0.01
N LEU A 101 -19.13 -0.14 -0.91
CA LEU A 101 -17.84 -0.84 -0.86
C LEU A 101 -17.08 -0.63 0.46
N GLU A 102 -17.01 0.59 0.98
CA GLU A 102 -16.34 0.85 2.26
C GLU A 102 -16.98 0.08 3.42
N LYS A 103 -18.31 0.09 3.47
CA LYS A 103 -19.07 -0.66 4.47
C LYS A 103 -18.85 -2.16 4.32
N LEU A 104 -18.84 -2.68 3.09
CA LEU A 104 -18.57 -4.10 2.81
C LEU A 104 -17.18 -4.54 3.24
N VAL A 105 -16.17 -3.68 3.06
CA VAL A 105 -14.78 -3.92 3.53
C VAL A 105 -14.72 -4.00 5.06
N ASP A 106 -15.46 -3.16 5.77
CA ASP A 106 -15.54 -3.22 7.24
C ASP A 106 -16.33 -4.45 7.71
N GLU A 107 -17.48 -4.73 7.08
CA GLU A 107 -18.33 -5.86 7.45
C GLU A 107 -17.69 -7.23 7.19
N VAL A 108 -16.94 -7.41 6.10
CA VAL A 108 -16.22 -8.66 5.83
C VAL A 108 -15.20 -8.98 6.91
N TYR A 109 -14.55 -7.96 7.47
CA TYR A 109 -13.66 -8.12 8.62
C TYR A 109 -14.43 -8.51 9.88
N ILE A 110 -15.52 -7.82 10.18
CA ILE A 110 -16.36 -8.14 11.36
C ILE A 110 -16.85 -9.58 11.29
N ALA A 111 -17.30 -10.03 10.13
CA ALA A 111 -17.75 -11.41 9.90
C ALA A 111 -16.62 -12.46 10.04
N ASN A 112 -15.36 -12.04 9.90
CA ASN A 112 -14.18 -12.91 9.92
C ASN A 112 -13.11 -12.42 10.92
N TYR A 113 -13.47 -11.73 11.98
CA TYR A 113 -12.56 -11.04 12.91
C TYR A 113 -11.45 -11.90 13.54
N LYS A 114 -11.60 -13.23 13.53
CA LYS A 114 -10.57 -14.17 13.97
C LYS A 114 -9.46 -14.38 12.93
N LEU A 115 -9.68 -13.95 11.68
CA LEU A 115 -8.67 -13.92 10.64
C LEU A 115 -8.08 -12.51 10.60
N SER A 116 -6.78 -12.38 10.72
CA SER A 116 -6.10 -11.08 10.71
C SER A 116 -4.82 -11.16 9.88
N GLY A 117 -4.20 -10.01 9.66
CA GLY A 117 -2.96 -9.92 8.92
C GLY A 117 -3.14 -10.03 7.39
N GLN A 118 -2.02 -10.15 6.72
CA GLN A 118 -1.95 -10.14 5.25
C GLN A 118 -2.78 -11.26 4.61
N ALA A 119 -2.79 -12.45 5.22
CA ALA A 119 -3.53 -13.59 4.68
C ALA A 119 -5.04 -13.34 4.52
N PHE A 120 -5.62 -12.46 5.33
CA PHE A 120 -7.00 -12.04 5.20
C PHE A 120 -7.14 -10.80 4.30
N TRP A 121 -6.28 -9.79 4.50
CA TRP A 121 -6.44 -8.51 3.84
C TRP A 121 -6.05 -8.50 2.36
N CYS A 122 -5.10 -9.35 1.93
CA CYS A 122 -4.79 -9.48 0.49
C CYS A 122 -5.99 -9.93 -0.34
N PRO A 123 -6.72 -11.02 0.02
CA PRO A 123 -7.97 -11.39 -0.64
C PRO A 123 -9.00 -10.26 -0.70
N VAL A 124 -9.18 -9.52 0.41
CA VAL A 124 -10.11 -8.39 0.45
C VAL A 124 -9.67 -7.27 -0.50
N ALA A 125 -8.37 -6.95 -0.52
CA ALA A 125 -7.82 -5.93 -1.40
C ALA A 125 -8.06 -6.23 -2.88
N TYR A 126 -7.89 -7.48 -3.31
CA TYR A 126 -8.09 -7.84 -4.71
C TYR A 126 -9.57 -7.79 -5.12
N VAL A 127 -10.48 -8.17 -4.24
CA VAL A 127 -11.92 -8.01 -4.47
C VAL A 127 -12.26 -6.53 -4.55
N GLU A 128 -11.79 -5.72 -3.60
CA GLU A 128 -12.04 -4.28 -3.58
C GLU A 128 -11.50 -3.59 -4.85
N GLN A 129 -10.26 -3.88 -5.24
CA GLN A 129 -9.65 -3.30 -6.44
C GLN A 129 -10.40 -3.71 -7.71
N SER A 130 -10.86 -4.96 -7.82
CA SER A 130 -11.69 -5.40 -8.96
C SER A 130 -13.06 -4.70 -8.98
N LEU A 131 -13.61 -4.37 -7.81
CA LEU A 131 -14.84 -3.57 -7.69
C LEU A 131 -14.59 -2.10 -8.08
N PHE A 132 -13.44 -1.51 -7.74
CA PHE A 132 -13.09 -0.18 -8.26
C PHE A 132 -12.92 -0.16 -9.77
N ASP A 133 -12.38 -1.22 -10.37
CA ASP A 133 -12.32 -1.37 -11.82
C ASP A 133 -13.72 -1.45 -12.43
N LEU A 134 -14.59 -2.28 -11.88
CA LEU A 134 -16.00 -2.40 -12.28
C LEU A 134 -16.75 -1.07 -12.15
N LEU A 135 -16.67 -0.43 -11.00
CA LEU A 135 -17.35 0.83 -10.73
C LEU A 135 -16.83 1.96 -11.65
N GLY A 136 -15.53 2.03 -11.88
CA GLY A 136 -14.95 2.99 -12.80
C GLY A 136 -15.40 2.77 -14.25
N LYS A 137 -15.50 1.52 -14.70
CA LYS A 137 -16.07 1.18 -16.01
C LYS A 137 -17.55 1.53 -16.12
N THR A 138 -18.33 1.25 -15.08
CA THR A 138 -19.75 1.65 -15.01
C THR A 138 -19.92 3.16 -15.08
N ALA A 139 -19.09 3.92 -14.35
CA ALA A 139 -19.12 5.38 -14.35
C ALA A 139 -18.39 6.02 -15.55
N LYS A 140 -17.70 5.23 -16.39
CA LYS A 140 -16.80 5.70 -17.46
C LYS A 140 -15.72 6.67 -16.97
N LYS A 141 -15.15 6.37 -15.79
CA LYS A 141 -14.15 7.20 -15.10
C LYS A 141 -13.00 6.32 -14.61
N PRO A 142 -11.76 6.85 -14.56
CA PRO A 142 -10.67 6.15 -13.89
C PRO A 142 -10.94 5.98 -12.39
N ALA A 143 -10.38 4.94 -11.78
CA ALA A 143 -10.56 4.67 -10.34
C ALA A 143 -10.11 5.85 -9.47
N ALA A 144 -9.05 6.56 -9.86
CA ALA A 144 -8.60 7.78 -9.17
C ALA A 144 -9.69 8.86 -9.06
N GLU A 145 -10.56 8.99 -10.08
CA GLU A 145 -11.67 9.94 -10.04
C GLU A 145 -12.73 9.55 -8.99
N LEU A 146 -12.98 8.25 -8.83
CA LEU A 146 -13.89 7.75 -7.79
C LEU A 146 -13.33 7.93 -6.38
N MET A 147 -12.01 7.91 -6.25
CA MET A 147 -11.29 8.07 -4.98
C MET A 147 -11.07 9.53 -4.54
N GLY A 148 -11.57 10.51 -5.28
CA GLY A 148 -11.48 11.92 -4.87
C GLY A 148 -11.00 12.86 -5.96
N GLY A 149 -10.70 12.35 -7.16
CA GLY A 149 -10.29 13.13 -8.33
C GLY A 149 -8.84 12.90 -8.72
N VAL A 150 -8.53 13.17 -9.97
CA VAL A 150 -7.17 13.07 -10.52
C VAL A 150 -6.38 14.34 -10.20
N LEU A 151 -5.54 14.28 -9.17
CA LEU A 151 -4.68 15.41 -8.75
C LEU A 151 -3.40 15.52 -9.59
N ARG A 152 -2.94 14.40 -10.18
CA ARG A 152 -1.74 14.34 -11.02
C ARG A 152 -1.87 13.27 -12.11
N LYS A 153 -1.32 13.58 -13.28
CA LYS A 153 -1.36 12.71 -14.47
C LYS A 153 -0.06 11.96 -14.71
N GLU A 154 1.00 12.30 -14.01
CA GLU A 154 2.29 11.66 -14.04
C GLU A 154 2.70 11.32 -12.62
N ILE A 155 3.11 10.09 -12.39
CA ILE A 155 3.47 9.58 -11.08
C ILE A 155 5.00 9.44 -11.03
N PRO A 156 5.69 10.29 -10.25
CA PRO A 156 7.12 10.13 -10.02
C PRO A 156 7.39 8.82 -9.29
N VAL A 157 8.39 8.08 -9.77
CA VAL A 157 8.75 6.79 -9.20
C VAL A 157 10.23 6.72 -8.82
N TYR A 158 10.53 5.90 -7.81
CA TYR A 158 11.88 5.47 -7.52
C TYR A 158 12.09 4.02 -7.96
N LEU A 159 13.30 3.71 -8.40
CA LEU A 159 13.67 2.34 -8.72
C LEU A 159 13.90 1.56 -7.44
N SER A 160 13.22 0.43 -7.32
CA SER A 160 13.37 -0.53 -6.23
C SER A 160 13.71 -1.90 -6.79
N GLY A 161 14.37 -2.73 -5.99
CA GLY A 161 14.70 -4.11 -6.31
C GLY A 161 14.71 -4.97 -5.06
N SER A 162 14.90 -6.26 -5.24
CA SER A 162 14.96 -7.24 -4.15
C SER A 162 16.35 -7.82 -3.93
N GLY A 163 17.36 -7.29 -4.62
CA GLY A 163 18.73 -7.83 -4.71
C GLY A 163 19.46 -7.88 -3.38
N ARG A 164 19.32 -9.00 -2.67
CA ARG A 164 20.17 -9.34 -1.53
C ARG A 164 21.12 -10.49 -1.83
N ASP A 165 20.86 -11.23 -2.91
CA ASP A 165 21.66 -12.39 -3.35
C ASP A 165 22.76 -11.99 -4.35
N THR A 166 22.79 -10.71 -4.75
CA THR A 166 23.79 -10.12 -5.64
C THR A 166 24.97 -9.54 -4.86
N THR A 167 26.12 -9.40 -5.51
CA THR A 167 27.23 -8.61 -4.98
C THR A 167 26.84 -7.13 -4.87
N ALA A 168 27.56 -6.37 -4.07
CA ALA A 168 27.32 -4.93 -3.94
C ALA A 168 27.55 -4.20 -5.27
N GLU A 169 28.51 -4.65 -6.05
CA GLU A 169 28.81 -4.13 -7.39
C GLU A 169 27.66 -4.35 -8.37
N GLU A 170 27.21 -5.59 -8.47
CA GLU A 170 26.09 -5.95 -9.35
C GLU A 170 24.83 -5.17 -8.99
N GLU A 171 24.51 -5.07 -7.70
CA GLU A 171 23.33 -4.32 -7.23
C GLU A 171 23.40 -2.85 -7.62
N VAL A 172 24.53 -2.19 -7.34
CA VAL A 172 24.68 -0.76 -7.68
C VAL A 172 24.70 -0.54 -9.19
N ASP A 173 25.30 -1.44 -9.96
CA ASP A 173 25.35 -1.33 -11.44
C ASP A 173 23.98 -1.52 -12.09
N VAL A 174 23.10 -2.35 -11.51
CA VAL A 174 21.68 -2.45 -11.94
C VAL A 174 20.99 -1.10 -11.81
N TYR A 175 21.17 -0.40 -10.70
CA TYR A 175 20.55 0.91 -10.51
C TYR A 175 21.19 2.01 -11.37
N VAL A 176 22.51 1.98 -11.60
CA VAL A 176 23.16 2.92 -12.52
C VAL A 176 22.55 2.79 -13.91
N ARG A 177 22.47 1.57 -14.45
CA ARG A 177 21.83 1.31 -15.75
C ARG A 177 20.35 1.70 -15.74
N GLY A 178 19.61 1.32 -14.70
CA GLY A 178 18.19 1.69 -14.59
C GLY A 178 17.94 3.19 -14.61
N VAL A 179 18.79 3.97 -13.94
CA VAL A 179 18.73 5.45 -13.99
C VAL A 179 19.01 5.98 -15.40
N GLU A 180 20.01 5.43 -16.10
CA GLU A 180 20.34 5.82 -17.48
C GLU A 180 19.21 5.48 -18.45
N GLU A 181 18.61 4.30 -18.33
CA GLU A 181 17.53 3.82 -19.20
C GLU A 181 16.20 4.58 -18.99
N THR A 182 15.88 4.93 -17.75
CA THR A 182 14.56 5.42 -17.37
C THR A 182 14.50 6.91 -17.04
N GLY A 183 15.67 7.53 -16.82
CA GLY A 183 15.76 8.88 -16.30
C GLY A 183 15.26 9.03 -14.87
N ALA A 184 15.18 7.92 -14.09
CA ALA A 184 14.72 7.93 -12.71
C ALA A 184 15.53 8.91 -11.85
N LYS A 185 14.85 9.57 -10.91
CA LYS A 185 15.42 10.58 -10.03
C LYS A 185 15.68 10.08 -8.62
N ALA A 186 15.34 8.82 -8.35
CA ALA A 186 15.51 8.21 -7.04
C ALA A 186 15.69 6.70 -7.14
N VAL A 187 16.45 6.13 -6.19
CA VAL A 187 16.72 4.69 -6.08
C VAL A 187 16.70 4.27 -4.61
N LYS A 188 16.25 3.04 -4.33
CA LYS A 188 16.22 2.44 -2.99
C LYS A 188 17.04 1.16 -2.96
N PHE A 189 18.10 1.14 -2.15
CA PHE A 189 18.95 -0.03 -1.95
C PHE A 189 18.47 -0.90 -0.81
N LYS A 190 18.54 -2.20 -0.98
CA LYS A 190 18.37 -3.16 0.11
C LYS A 190 19.69 -3.35 0.84
N ILE A 191 19.70 -3.06 2.15
CA ILE A 191 20.85 -3.19 3.05
C ILE A 191 20.55 -4.20 4.16
N GLY A 192 21.59 -4.74 4.81
CA GLY A 192 21.45 -5.83 5.77
C GLY A 192 20.89 -7.11 5.15
N GLY A 193 20.66 -8.12 5.98
CA GLY A 193 19.86 -9.29 5.64
C GLY A 193 18.43 -9.09 6.12
N ARG A 194 17.42 -9.71 5.51
CA ARG A 194 16.04 -9.59 5.96
C ARG A 194 15.85 -10.22 7.34
N MET A 195 15.31 -9.48 8.33
CA MET A 195 15.04 -9.98 9.70
C MET A 195 16.26 -10.69 10.32
N SER A 196 17.48 -10.17 10.10
CA SER A 196 18.72 -10.95 10.24
C SER A 196 19.47 -10.77 11.57
N GLY A 197 18.99 -9.92 12.48
CA GLY A 197 19.65 -9.67 13.75
C GLY A 197 21.06 -9.08 13.58
N ASN A 198 21.17 -7.94 12.89
CA ASN A 198 22.37 -7.18 12.60
C ASN A 198 23.35 -7.82 11.57
N ARG A 199 22.95 -8.87 10.88
CA ARG A 199 23.81 -9.54 9.90
C ARG A 199 23.53 -9.07 8.48
N ASP A 200 24.57 -8.88 7.71
CA ASP A 200 24.49 -8.76 6.26
C ASP A 200 24.24 -10.13 5.61
N THR A 201 23.81 -10.14 4.36
CA THR A 201 23.70 -11.36 3.54
C THR A 201 25.08 -12.03 3.39
N TYR A 202 26.10 -11.21 3.22
CA TYR A 202 27.52 -11.61 3.40
C TYR A 202 28.29 -10.44 4.07
N PRO A 203 29.40 -10.72 4.77
CA PRO A 203 30.11 -9.71 5.56
C PRO A 203 30.51 -8.48 4.76
N GLY A 204 30.13 -7.29 5.24
CA GLY A 204 30.53 -6.00 4.66
C GLY A 204 29.74 -5.56 3.42
N ARG A 205 28.69 -6.31 3.02
CA ARG A 205 27.88 -5.94 1.84
C ARG A 205 27.23 -4.56 1.99
N THR A 206 26.64 -4.28 3.14
CA THR A 206 26.01 -2.97 3.39
C THR A 206 27.01 -1.83 3.20
N ASP A 207 28.16 -1.88 3.87
CA ASP A 207 29.15 -0.83 3.75
C ASP A 207 29.60 -0.63 2.31
N LYS A 208 29.82 -1.71 1.59
CA LYS A 208 30.24 -1.65 0.19
C LYS A 208 29.18 -1.08 -0.75
N ILE A 209 27.89 -1.40 -0.52
CA ILE A 209 26.78 -0.78 -1.26
C ILE A 209 26.78 0.73 -1.03
N LEU A 210 26.87 1.18 0.22
CA LEU A 210 26.83 2.60 0.55
C LEU A 210 28.02 3.35 -0.08
N ASP A 211 29.23 2.79 0.00
CA ASP A 211 30.42 3.37 -0.64
C ASP A 211 30.28 3.49 -2.17
N LEU A 212 29.77 2.45 -2.82
CA LEU A 212 29.59 2.44 -4.28
C LEU A 212 28.45 3.36 -4.71
N ALA A 213 27.34 3.39 -3.96
CA ALA A 213 26.23 4.30 -4.22
C ALA A 213 26.64 5.76 -4.06
N ALA A 214 27.41 6.09 -3.02
CA ALA A 214 28.00 7.41 -2.83
C ALA A 214 28.89 7.80 -4.01
N LYS A 215 29.76 6.88 -4.48
CA LYS A 215 30.67 7.13 -5.60
C LYS A 215 29.96 7.30 -6.94
N LYS A 216 28.95 6.47 -7.25
CA LYS A 216 28.35 6.39 -8.59
C LYS A 216 27.10 7.24 -8.76
N LEU A 217 26.30 7.45 -7.70
CA LEU A 217 24.95 8.00 -7.75
C LEU A 217 24.71 9.24 -6.89
N ALA A 218 25.53 9.51 -5.85
CA ALA A 218 25.34 10.68 -5.02
C ALA A 218 25.39 11.99 -5.84
N GLY A 219 24.47 12.90 -5.55
CA GLY A 219 24.32 14.17 -6.28
C GLY A 219 23.66 14.05 -7.66
N LYS A 220 23.49 12.83 -8.19
CA LYS A 220 22.78 12.59 -9.46
C LYS A 220 21.31 12.20 -9.24
N VAL A 221 21.06 11.38 -8.22
CA VAL A 221 19.72 10.91 -7.85
C VAL A 221 19.55 10.92 -6.34
N THR A 222 18.29 10.90 -5.88
CA THR A 222 17.94 10.73 -4.47
C THR A 222 18.18 9.28 -4.06
N LEU A 223 18.88 9.07 -2.95
CA LEU A 223 19.20 7.75 -2.41
C LEU A 223 18.26 7.44 -1.23
N MET A 224 17.84 6.19 -1.12
CA MET A 224 17.06 5.64 -0.02
C MET A 224 17.61 4.26 0.34
N ALA A 225 17.43 3.83 1.59
CA ALA A 225 17.90 2.54 2.06
C ALA A 225 16.78 1.80 2.80
N ASP A 226 16.70 0.49 2.58
CA ASP A 226 15.71 -0.39 3.17
C ASP A 226 16.39 -1.61 3.81
N ALA A 227 16.21 -1.76 5.13
CA ALA A 227 16.79 -2.85 5.90
C ALA A 227 15.87 -4.06 6.06
N ASN A 228 14.58 -3.96 5.78
CA ASN A 228 13.58 -5.00 6.03
C ASN A 228 13.77 -5.69 7.41
N GLY A 229 13.82 -4.88 8.46
CA GLY A 229 13.91 -5.37 9.83
C GLY A 229 15.25 -5.98 10.21
N SER A 230 16.35 -5.62 9.54
CA SER A 230 17.66 -6.27 9.77
C SER A 230 18.26 -5.96 11.12
N TYR A 231 17.99 -4.80 11.72
CA TYR A 231 18.84 -4.27 12.79
C TYR A 231 18.11 -4.15 14.13
N THR A 232 18.88 -4.27 15.21
CA THR A 232 18.47 -3.73 16.52
C THR A 232 18.46 -2.20 16.46
N ALA A 233 17.71 -1.53 17.33
CA ALA A 233 17.68 -0.06 17.34
C ALA A 233 19.08 0.57 17.43
N ALA A 234 19.96 0.02 18.27
CA ALA A 234 21.33 0.53 18.43
C ALA A 234 22.12 0.48 17.10
N LYS A 235 22.08 -0.66 16.39
CA LYS A 235 22.75 -0.80 15.09
C LYS A 235 22.07 0.03 14.00
N ALA A 236 20.74 0.09 14.01
CA ALA A 236 19.98 0.94 13.09
C ALA A 236 20.33 2.43 13.24
N ILE A 237 20.52 2.92 14.46
CA ILE A 237 20.93 4.31 14.73
C ILE A 237 22.35 4.55 14.19
N GLU A 238 23.28 3.61 14.37
CA GLU A 238 24.63 3.70 13.82
C GLU A 238 24.62 3.82 12.28
N ILE A 239 23.91 2.92 11.61
CA ILE A 239 23.74 2.93 10.14
C ILE A 239 22.99 4.20 9.70
N GLY A 240 21.90 4.55 10.38
CA GLY A 240 21.09 5.73 10.08
C GLY A 240 21.90 7.04 10.15
N LYS A 241 22.79 7.18 11.14
CA LYS A 241 23.72 8.33 11.21
C LYS A 241 24.68 8.40 10.01
N ARG A 242 25.08 7.25 9.47
CA ARG A 242 25.85 7.21 8.22
C ARG A 242 24.99 7.66 7.05
N LEU A 243 23.81 7.07 6.87
CA LEU A 243 22.86 7.43 5.81
C LEU A 243 22.51 8.93 5.86
N GLN A 244 22.32 9.50 7.06
CA GLN A 244 22.04 10.91 7.25
C GLN A 244 23.19 11.80 6.78
N ARG A 245 24.45 11.48 7.12
CA ARG A 245 25.64 12.20 6.62
C ARG A 245 25.77 12.13 5.11
N GLU A 246 25.41 11.00 4.51
CA GLU A 246 25.41 10.77 3.06
C GLU A 246 24.15 11.30 2.36
N LYS A 247 23.24 11.97 3.11
CA LYS A 247 22.02 12.66 2.61
C LYS A 247 21.01 11.71 1.95
N TYR A 248 20.84 10.51 2.46
CA TYR A 248 19.75 9.64 2.07
C TYR A 248 18.40 10.28 2.47
N LEU A 249 17.38 10.11 1.64
CA LEU A 249 16.05 10.72 1.87
C LEU A 249 15.34 10.06 3.04
N TRP A 250 15.34 8.72 3.08
CA TRP A 250 14.80 7.97 4.21
C TRP A 250 15.54 6.65 4.46
N PHE A 251 15.36 6.16 5.68
CA PHE A 251 15.74 4.82 6.12
C PHE A 251 14.48 4.00 6.38
N GLU A 252 14.26 2.95 5.60
CA GLU A 252 13.04 2.13 5.61
C GLU A 252 13.26 0.86 6.43
N GLU A 253 12.22 0.49 7.22
CA GLU A 253 12.17 -0.69 8.09
C GLU A 253 13.49 -0.99 8.82
N PRO A 254 14.02 -0.06 9.64
CA PRO A 254 15.30 -0.25 10.31
C PRO A 254 15.32 -1.45 11.25
N CYS A 255 14.22 -1.69 11.98
CA CYS A 255 14.05 -2.76 12.96
C CYS A 255 12.96 -3.74 12.55
N PRO A 256 12.91 -4.95 13.16
CA PRO A 256 11.82 -5.90 12.94
C PRO A 256 10.45 -5.25 13.05
N TRP A 257 9.57 -5.54 12.11
CA TRP A 257 8.30 -4.83 11.94
C TRP A 257 7.34 -4.98 13.13
N GLU A 258 7.48 -6.01 13.94
CA GLU A 258 6.68 -6.21 15.15
C GLU A 258 7.22 -5.38 16.34
N GLU A 259 8.48 -4.95 16.27
CA GLU A 259 9.16 -4.23 17.36
C GLU A 259 8.97 -2.72 17.21
N LEU A 260 7.73 -2.25 17.35
CA LEU A 260 7.35 -0.85 17.13
C LEU A 260 8.14 0.14 17.98
N SER A 261 8.44 -0.23 19.24
CA SER A 261 9.24 0.60 20.15
C SER A 261 10.68 0.75 19.69
N GLU A 262 11.25 -0.26 19.02
CA GLU A 262 12.62 -0.18 18.50
C GLU A 262 12.68 0.77 17.29
N THR A 263 11.71 0.68 16.38
CA THR A 263 11.57 1.65 15.28
C THR A 263 11.38 3.08 15.81
N LYS A 264 10.57 3.26 16.86
CA LYS A 264 10.41 4.57 17.54
C LYS A 264 11.73 5.13 18.05
N LYS A 265 12.57 4.31 18.71
CA LYS A 265 13.90 4.74 19.17
C LYS A 265 14.79 5.22 18.03
N VAL A 266 14.70 4.57 16.86
CA VAL A 266 15.46 4.98 15.68
C VAL A 266 14.94 6.33 15.15
N ALA A 267 13.62 6.48 15.03
CA ALA A 267 13.01 7.72 14.58
C ALA A 267 13.35 8.91 15.50
N ASP A 268 13.38 8.69 16.80
CA ASP A 268 13.74 9.74 17.79
C ASP A 268 15.23 10.13 17.73
N ALA A 269 16.10 9.24 17.29
CA ALA A 269 17.55 9.44 17.30
C ALA A 269 18.12 10.02 16.00
N LEU A 270 17.32 10.04 14.92
CA LEU A 270 17.75 10.49 13.61
C LEU A 270 17.00 11.76 13.18
N GLU A 271 17.70 12.65 12.47
CA GLU A 271 17.09 13.82 11.84
C GLU A 271 16.58 13.50 10.42
N MET A 272 17.12 12.44 9.79
CA MET A 272 16.62 11.95 8.52
C MET A 272 15.28 11.24 8.70
N LYS A 273 14.51 11.14 7.61
CA LYS A 273 13.21 10.49 7.66
C LYS A 273 13.34 8.97 7.88
N VAL A 274 12.48 8.43 8.71
CA VAL A 274 12.25 6.99 8.84
C VAL A 274 10.98 6.64 8.07
N ALA A 275 11.04 5.60 7.25
CA ALA A 275 9.91 5.08 6.48
C ALA A 275 9.51 3.71 7.02
N TYR A 276 8.20 3.45 7.14
CA TYR A 276 7.75 2.23 7.78
C TYR A 276 6.28 1.92 7.46
N GLY A 277 5.90 0.62 7.51
CA GLY A 277 4.50 0.23 7.54
C GLY A 277 4.08 -0.81 6.51
N GLU A 278 4.97 -1.32 5.65
CA GLU A 278 4.62 -2.25 4.58
C GLU A 278 3.97 -3.54 5.09
N GLN A 279 4.39 -4.03 6.26
CA GLN A 279 3.87 -5.25 6.86
C GLN A 279 2.58 -5.04 7.66
N ASN A 280 2.26 -3.79 8.02
CA ASN A 280 1.13 -3.50 8.89
C ASN A 280 -0.22 -3.59 8.14
N SER A 281 -1.12 -4.37 8.70
CA SER A 281 -2.49 -4.50 8.22
C SER A 281 -3.55 -3.97 9.20
N SER A 282 -3.16 -3.46 10.36
CA SER A 282 -4.07 -2.90 11.34
C SER A 282 -4.14 -1.37 11.24
N LEU A 283 -5.35 -0.82 11.01
CA LEU A 283 -5.57 0.62 11.00
C LEU A 283 -5.32 1.25 12.38
N TRP A 284 -5.61 0.52 13.45
CA TRP A 284 -5.30 0.93 14.82
C TRP A 284 -3.79 1.08 15.03
N GLN A 285 -2.99 0.14 14.55
CA GLN A 285 -1.53 0.24 14.63
C GLN A 285 -1.01 1.44 13.84
N PHE A 286 -1.53 1.69 12.63
CA PHE A 286 -1.17 2.89 11.87
C PHE A 286 -1.51 4.17 12.62
N GLN A 287 -2.70 4.26 13.23
CA GLN A 287 -3.06 5.42 14.04
C GLN A 287 -2.05 5.60 15.17
N TRP A 288 -1.77 4.55 15.93
CA TRP A 288 -0.83 4.60 17.05
C TRP A 288 0.58 5.00 16.60
N LEU A 289 1.09 4.43 15.52
CA LEU A 289 2.41 4.72 14.96
C LEU A 289 2.53 6.19 14.53
N ILE A 290 1.49 6.72 13.88
CA ILE A 290 1.43 8.11 13.41
C ILE A 290 1.37 9.07 14.62
N GLU A 291 0.49 8.83 15.58
CA GLU A 291 0.33 9.66 16.79
C GLU A 291 1.61 9.68 17.64
N ASN A 292 2.33 8.57 17.71
CA ASN A 292 3.59 8.46 18.44
C ASN A 292 4.83 8.85 17.60
N LYS A 293 4.65 9.30 16.36
CA LYS A 293 5.75 9.71 15.47
C LYS A 293 6.84 8.64 15.32
N CYS A 294 6.43 7.39 15.14
CA CYS A 294 7.37 6.28 14.93
C CYS A 294 8.00 6.28 13.54
N MET A 295 7.51 7.12 12.63
CA MET A 295 7.98 7.28 11.27
C MET A 295 7.62 8.66 10.73
N ASP A 296 8.19 9.02 9.59
CA ASP A 296 7.91 10.26 8.83
C ASP A 296 7.23 9.96 7.49
N VAL A 297 7.48 8.77 6.95
CA VAL A 297 6.92 8.28 5.69
C VAL A 297 6.15 7.00 5.96
N VAL A 298 4.84 7.06 5.72
CA VAL A 298 3.92 5.95 6.00
C VAL A 298 3.79 5.09 4.74
N GLN A 299 4.05 3.79 4.85
CA GLN A 299 4.18 2.90 3.69
C GLN A 299 3.23 1.69 3.73
N PRO A 300 1.89 1.87 3.81
CA PRO A 300 1.01 0.72 3.69
C PRO A 300 1.19 0.07 2.32
N ASP A 301 1.28 -1.25 2.25
CA ASP A 301 1.09 -1.96 0.98
C ASP A 301 -0.41 -1.99 0.66
N LEU A 302 -0.80 -1.64 -0.56
CA LEU A 302 -2.21 -1.55 -0.95
C LEU A 302 -2.92 -2.90 -0.93
N ASN A 303 -2.17 -4.01 -1.01
CA ASN A 303 -2.74 -5.36 -0.91
C ASN A 303 -2.71 -5.85 0.54
N TYR A 304 -1.55 -5.76 1.21
CA TYR A 304 -1.39 -6.26 2.58
C TYR A 304 -2.26 -5.51 3.60
N ASN A 305 -2.56 -4.25 3.32
CA ASN A 305 -3.43 -3.41 4.15
C ASN A 305 -4.92 -3.54 3.83
N GLY A 306 -5.33 -4.22 2.76
CA GLY A 306 -6.72 -4.50 2.44
C GLY A 306 -7.38 -3.52 1.45
N GLY A 307 -6.61 -2.89 0.57
CA GLY A 307 -7.13 -2.12 -0.56
C GLY A 307 -7.09 -0.61 -0.39
N PHE A 308 -7.76 0.07 -1.32
CA PHE A 308 -7.79 1.53 -1.42
C PHE A 308 -8.49 2.21 -0.25
N THR A 309 -9.63 1.69 0.19
CA THR A 309 -10.39 2.25 1.33
C THR A 309 -9.52 2.34 2.56
N ARG A 310 -8.85 1.27 2.91
CA ARG A 310 -8.02 1.22 4.11
C ARG A 310 -6.76 2.07 3.95
N ALA A 311 -6.11 2.01 2.79
CA ALA A 311 -4.95 2.86 2.50
C ALA A 311 -5.31 4.36 2.48
N ALA A 312 -6.49 4.74 1.99
CA ALA A 312 -6.96 6.12 2.03
C ALA A 312 -7.24 6.61 3.46
N ARG A 313 -7.72 5.74 4.35
CA ARG A 313 -7.85 6.06 5.79
C ARG A 313 -6.47 6.30 6.42
N VAL A 314 -5.48 5.47 6.10
CA VAL A 314 -4.08 5.67 6.52
C VAL A 314 -3.53 6.99 5.95
N ALA A 315 -3.75 7.28 4.66
CA ALA A 315 -3.32 8.52 4.03
C ALA A 315 -3.90 9.77 4.72
N ARG A 316 -5.18 9.70 5.10
CA ARG A 316 -5.85 10.79 5.83
C ARG A 316 -5.24 11.02 7.21
N MET A 317 -4.95 9.94 7.97
CA MET A 317 -4.27 10.04 9.27
C MET A 317 -2.86 10.63 9.12
N ALA A 318 -2.08 10.12 8.15
CA ALA A 318 -0.75 10.63 7.85
C ALA A 318 -0.78 12.11 7.46
N ARG A 319 -1.74 12.53 6.61
CA ARG A 319 -1.92 13.93 6.19
C ARG A 319 -2.18 14.86 7.38
N LYS A 320 -3.03 14.45 8.32
CA LYS A 320 -3.31 15.23 9.54
C LYS A 320 -2.06 15.43 10.40
N ALA A 321 -1.16 14.46 10.39
CA ALA A 321 0.12 14.52 11.10
C ALA A 321 1.24 15.20 10.29
N GLY A 322 0.98 15.70 9.08
CA GLY A 322 1.98 16.29 8.21
C GLY A 322 2.97 15.29 7.59
N MET A 323 2.63 14.01 7.59
CA MET A 323 3.46 12.93 7.07
C MET A 323 3.16 12.63 5.59
N TRP A 324 4.17 12.11 4.88
CA TRP A 324 4.00 11.55 3.54
C TRP A 324 3.42 10.14 3.61
N ILE A 325 2.69 9.77 2.56
CA ILE A 325 2.34 8.38 2.27
C ILE A 325 3.01 7.93 0.98
N CYS A 326 3.76 6.83 1.04
CA CYS A 326 4.46 6.23 -0.10
C CYS A 326 4.23 4.73 -0.05
N PRO A 327 3.07 4.22 -0.53
CA PRO A 327 2.76 2.81 -0.41
C PRO A 327 3.86 1.91 -0.95
N HIS A 328 4.18 0.85 -0.21
CA HIS A 328 5.05 -0.21 -0.63
C HIS A 328 4.49 -0.92 -1.87
N ASN A 329 5.35 -1.24 -2.84
CA ASN A 329 4.97 -1.96 -4.05
C ASN A 329 6.11 -2.79 -4.63
N THR A 330 6.00 -4.09 -4.55
CA THR A 330 6.94 -5.04 -5.19
C THR A 330 6.40 -5.64 -6.49
N GLN A 331 5.30 -5.10 -7.00
CA GLN A 331 4.67 -5.57 -8.22
C GLN A 331 5.19 -4.83 -9.46
N THR A 332 4.96 -5.41 -10.62
CA THR A 332 5.30 -4.85 -11.94
C THR A 332 4.11 -5.00 -12.88
N GLY A 333 4.14 -4.30 -14.00
CA GLY A 333 3.13 -4.46 -15.05
C GLY A 333 1.71 -4.15 -14.57
N ALA A 334 0.73 -4.92 -15.03
CA ALA A 334 -0.68 -4.70 -14.72
C ALA A 334 -0.98 -4.72 -13.21
N ALA A 335 -0.25 -5.51 -12.43
CA ALA A 335 -0.44 -5.58 -10.99
C ALA A 335 -0.04 -4.29 -10.24
N SER A 336 0.77 -3.41 -10.86
CA SER A 336 1.20 -2.12 -10.25
C SER A 336 0.23 -0.97 -10.54
N VAL A 337 -0.83 -1.17 -11.29
CA VAL A 337 -1.75 -0.08 -11.65
C VAL A 337 -2.44 0.52 -10.43
N ASN A 338 -2.62 -0.25 -9.38
CA ASN A 338 -3.18 0.21 -8.11
C ASN A 338 -2.38 1.37 -7.50
N ILE A 339 -1.04 1.28 -7.51
CA ILE A 339 -0.16 2.37 -7.02
C ILE A 339 -0.38 3.65 -7.83
N LEU A 340 -0.51 3.53 -9.15
CA LEU A 340 -0.69 4.70 -10.03
C LEU A 340 -2.03 5.38 -9.79
N GLN A 341 -3.12 4.61 -9.68
CA GLN A 341 -4.45 5.14 -9.38
C GLN A 341 -4.52 5.77 -7.99
N PHE A 342 -3.96 5.11 -6.99
CA PHE A 342 -3.92 5.63 -5.62
C PHE A 342 -3.09 6.92 -5.52
N ALA A 343 -1.89 6.93 -6.08
CA ALA A 343 -1.03 8.10 -6.05
C ALA A 343 -1.64 9.28 -6.81
N ALA A 344 -2.37 9.02 -7.91
CA ALA A 344 -3.03 10.07 -8.68
C ALA A 344 -4.09 10.82 -7.88
N SER A 345 -4.78 10.17 -6.94
CA SER A 345 -5.89 10.74 -6.15
C SER A 345 -5.50 11.19 -4.73
N THR A 346 -4.35 10.77 -4.23
CA THR A 346 -3.95 11.02 -2.83
C THR A 346 -3.15 12.32 -2.69
N PRO A 347 -3.60 13.27 -1.84
CA PRO A 347 -2.96 14.59 -1.76
C PRO A 347 -1.55 14.61 -1.19
N ASN A 348 -1.27 13.78 -0.17
CA ASN A 348 -0.03 13.79 0.60
C ASN A 348 0.93 12.65 0.24
N ILE A 349 0.96 12.25 -1.03
CA ILE A 349 2.01 11.32 -1.48
C ILE A 349 3.38 11.94 -1.30
N GLY A 350 4.38 11.10 -1.05
CA GLY A 350 5.78 11.54 -1.06
C GLY A 350 6.27 11.91 -2.46
N PRO A 351 7.54 12.30 -2.57
CA PRO A 351 8.11 12.75 -3.84
C PRO A 351 8.22 11.67 -4.90
N TYR A 352 8.22 10.40 -4.50
CA TYR A 352 8.35 9.25 -5.40
C TYR A 352 7.54 8.08 -4.88
N MET A 353 6.95 7.29 -5.80
CA MET A 353 6.27 6.01 -5.51
C MET A 353 7.18 4.84 -5.84
N GLU A 354 7.02 3.73 -5.11
CA GLU A 354 7.82 2.53 -5.35
C GLU A 354 7.46 1.87 -6.68
N TYR A 355 8.47 1.56 -7.47
CA TYR A 355 8.32 0.80 -8.70
C TYR A 355 9.50 -0.13 -8.92
N VAL A 356 9.23 -1.43 -8.99
CA VAL A 356 10.26 -2.43 -9.28
C VAL A 356 10.64 -2.32 -10.76
N HIS A 357 11.89 -1.95 -11.03
CA HIS A 357 12.45 -1.89 -12.37
C HIS A 357 13.20 -3.19 -12.69
N ARG A 358 12.91 -3.73 -13.87
CA ARG A 358 13.67 -4.84 -14.45
C ARG A 358 14.07 -4.44 -15.85
N SER A 359 15.35 -4.23 -16.10
CA SER A 359 15.91 -3.77 -17.38
C SER A 359 15.53 -4.65 -18.58
N GLU A 360 15.22 -5.92 -18.35
CA GLU A 360 14.84 -6.88 -19.39
C GLU A 360 13.36 -7.26 -19.39
N ALA A 361 12.50 -6.50 -18.71
CA ALA A 361 11.07 -6.79 -18.66
C ALA A 361 10.47 -6.71 -20.07
N LYS A 362 10.13 -7.87 -20.64
CA LYS A 362 9.39 -7.94 -21.90
C LYS A 362 8.03 -7.25 -21.71
N LYS A 363 7.64 -6.44 -22.70
CA LYS A 363 6.26 -5.94 -22.76
C LYS A 363 5.31 -7.13 -22.83
N GLU A 364 4.38 -7.18 -21.90
CA GLU A 364 3.33 -8.18 -21.92
C GLU A 364 2.27 -7.79 -22.92
N SER A 365 1.82 -8.75 -23.74
CA SER A 365 0.86 -8.50 -24.83
C SER A 365 -0.60 -8.66 -24.40
N TRP A 366 -0.85 -9.16 -23.20
CA TRP A 366 -2.19 -9.51 -22.73
C TRP A 366 -2.93 -8.38 -22.02
N TYR A 367 -2.32 -7.18 -21.91
CA TYR A 367 -2.99 -5.97 -21.43
C TYR A 367 -2.43 -4.70 -22.08
N THR A 368 -3.22 -3.64 -22.07
CA THR A 368 -2.83 -2.29 -22.51
C THR A 368 -3.42 -1.22 -21.58
N PRO A 369 -2.73 -0.07 -21.40
CA PRO A 369 -1.37 0.26 -21.83
C PRO A 369 -0.31 -0.46 -21.00
N ASN A 370 0.84 -0.76 -21.61
CA ASN A 370 2.01 -1.18 -20.85
C ASN A 370 2.69 0.05 -20.22
N PHE A 371 3.12 -0.10 -18.98
CA PHE A 371 3.80 0.97 -18.25
C PHE A 371 5.27 1.02 -18.62
N ALA A 372 5.78 2.23 -18.82
CA ALA A 372 7.19 2.50 -18.99
C ALA A 372 7.57 3.74 -18.20
N ILE A 373 8.67 3.66 -17.46
CA ILE A 373 9.23 4.82 -16.78
C ILE A 373 9.91 5.68 -17.86
N ARG A 374 9.58 6.97 -17.91
CA ARG A 374 10.21 7.95 -18.79
C ARG A 374 10.51 9.20 -17.98
N ASN A 375 11.76 9.64 -18.00
CA ASN A 375 12.21 10.79 -17.19
C ASN A 375 11.85 10.67 -15.69
N GLY A 376 11.82 9.44 -15.17
CA GLY A 376 11.51 9.16 -13.77
C GLY A 376 10.02 9.18 -13.42
N VAL A 377 9.12 9.23 -14.40
CA VAL A 377 7.66 9.22 -14.17
C VAL A 377 6.98 8.11 -14.96
N ILE A 378 5.81 7.68 -14.49
CA ILE A 378 4.89 6.81 -15.23
C ILE A 378 3.60 7.60 -15.46
N PRO A 379 3.10 7.71 -16.70
CA PRO A 379 1.80 8.32 -16.98
C PRO A 379 0.67 7.52 -16.32
N LEU A 380 -0.29 8.22 -15.71
CA LEU A 380 -1.49 7.60 -15.18
C LEU A 380 -2.32 6.99 -16.33
N PRO A 381 -2.71 5.71 -16.25
CA PRO A 381 -3.71 5.17 -17.15
C PRO A 381 -5.06 5.86 -16.90
N THR A 382 -5.59 6.54 -17.92
CA THR A 382 -6.79 7.39 -17.81
C THR A 382 -8.06 6.72 -18.33
N GLY A 383 -7.98 5.46 -18.80
CA GLY A 383 -9.15 4.68 -19.18
C GLY A 383 -10.09 4.41 -18.00
N PRO A 384 -11.35 3.99 -18.26
CA PRO A 384 -12.30 3.63 -17.21
C PRO A 384 -11.76 2.53 -16.28
N GLY A 385 -12.17 2.56 -15.02
CA GLY A 385 -11.73 1.60 -14.02
C GLY A 385 -10.27 1.80 -13.64
N MET A 386 -9.50 0.72 -13.59
CA MET A 386 -8.06 0.79 -13.34
C MET A 386 -7.29 1.38 -14.55
N GLY A 387 -7.99 1.65 -15.66
CA GLY A 387 -7.38 2.20 -16.87
C GLY A 387 -6.63 1.17 -17.70
N LEU A 388 -6.89 -0.11 -17.46
CA LEU A 388 -6.33 -1.24 -18.21
C LEU A 388 -7.40 -1.95 -19.03
N GLU A 389 -6.99 -2.38 -20.22
CA GLU A 389 -7.77 -3.31 -21.05
C GLU A 389 -7.00 -4.62 -21.14
N PHE A 390 -7.64 -5.70 -20.76
CA PHE A 390 -7.10 -7.05 -20.89
C PHE A 390 -7.53 -7.65 -22.23
N ASP A 391 -6.61 -8.38 -22.87
CA ASP A 391 -6.94 -9.16 -24.07
C ASP A 391 -8.06 -10.17 -23.72
N PRO A 392 -9.24 -10.09 -24.39
CA PRO A 392 -10.35 -10.98 -24.11
C PRO A 392 -10.01 -12.45 -24.35
N ASP A 393 -9.17 -12.76 -25.35
CA ASP A 393 -8.79 -14.13 -25.67
C ASP A 393 -7.79 -14.70 -24.65
N PHE A 394 -6.98 -13.85 -24.04
CA PHE A 394 -6.16 -14.23 -22.90
C PHE A 394 -7.03 -14.59 -21.68
N LEU A 395 -8.00 -13.76 -21.33
CA LEU A 395 -8.90 -14.02 -20.19
C LEU A 395 -9.81 -15.23 -20.41
N LYS A 396 -10.28 -15.49 -21.65
CA LYS A 396 -11.08 -16.68 -21.99
C LYS A 396 -10.34 -17.99 -21.78
N LYS A 397 -9.02 -17.98 -21.96
CA LYS A 397 -8.16 -19.17 -21.75
C LYS A 397 -7.84 -19.41 -20.26
N ALA A 398 -8.09 -18.44 -19.38
CA ALA A 398 -7.86 -18.59 -17.97
C ALA A 398 -8.89 -19.53 -17.33
N THR A 399 -8.42 -20.39 -16.44
CA THR A 399 -9.25 -21.36 -15.72
C THR A 399 -9.86 -20.72 -14.47
N VAL A 400 -11.15 -20.96 -14.23
CA VAL A 400 -11.79 -20.57 -12.96
C VAL A 400 -11.33 -21.51 -11.87
N VAL A 401 -10.70 -20.96 -10.84
CA VAL A 401 -10.22 -21.72 -9.68
C VAL A 401 -11.41 -22.06 -8.79
N LYS A 402 -11.52 -23.33 -8.40
CA LYS A 402 -12.53 -23.85 -7.46
C LYS A 402 -11.82 -24.61 -6.35
N LEU A 403 -12.43 -24.67 -5.16
CA LEU A 403 -12.00 -25.49 -4.03
C LEU A 403 -12.69 -26.85 -4.06
#